data_8d38f925900b3cf2c3930b4a8a0045f7
#
_entry.id   8d38f925900b3cf2c3930b4a8a0045f7
#
_cell.length_a   1.000
_cell.length_b   1.000
_cell.length_c   1.000
_cell.angle_alpha   90.00
_cell.angle_beta   90.00
_cell.angle_gamma   90.00
#
_symmetry.space_group_name_H-M   'P 1'
#
loop_
_entity.id
_entity.type
_entity.pdbx_description
1 polymer ?
#
loop_
_entity_poly.entity_id
_entity_poly.type
_entity_poly.pdbx_seq_one_letter_code
_entity_poly.pdbx_strand_id
1 'polypeptide(L)'
;MKKITKIATQKQAGRYSIDLDNVFAFGVAESILIKYGLAKGRELDDALIAQIKYDDAIAKALNTALNYLGHALRTEKQIRQKLSDQQVTEAIQDAVLARLKDLGYVDDFNYAKHYVATKKRLSPKGPVTISLALQQAGVPASAITQALATYTTAEQLAVGEQLALKLAQRYQREATRAKQQKIVQALVQKGFSFDIAQAVVAQIDFANDADTERANVIRQAERLWYRYRNVADSERQYKVKNKLYTKGFSAEWIDVALQTVTQNDALTEFSE
;
A
#
# COMPACT_ATOMS: atom_id res chain seq x y z
N MET A 1 -37.28 39.37 -16.39
CA MET A 1 -36.85 38.21 -17.19
C MET A 1 -35.77 38.69 -18.14
N LYS A 2 -34.74 37.87 -18.41
CA LYS A 2 -33.61 38.17 -19.32
C LYS A 2 -33.72 37.27 -20.55
N LYS A 3 -33.52 37.80 -21.75
CA LYS A 3 -33.72 37.05 -22.99
C LYS A 3 -32.38 36.49 -23.51
N ILE A 4 -32.38 35.20 -23.91
CA ILE A 4 -31.22 34.61 -24.59
C ILE A 4 -31.06 35.24 -25.98
N THR A 5 -29.99 35.98 -26.17
CA THR A 5 -29.69 36.66 -27.44
C THR A 5 -28.73 35.92 -28.33
N LYS A 6 -27.80 35.13 -27.71
CA LYS A 6 -26.79 34.34 -28.44
C LYS A 6 -26.43 33.05 -27.69
N ILE A 7 -26.20 31.97 -28.45
CA ILE A 7 -25.63 30.73 -28.00
C ILE A 7 -24.44 30.45 -28.93
N ALA A 8 -23.25 30.26 -28.37
CA ALA A 8 -22.03 29.97 -29.15
C ALA A 8 -21.23 28.82 -28.52
N THR A 9 -20.61 28.01 -29.34
CA THR A 9 -19.70 26.95 -28.89
C THR A 9 -18.46 27.55 -28.23
N GLN A 10 -17.97 26.92 -27.15
CA GLN A 10 -16.71 27.25 -26.52
C GLN A 10 -15.54 26.47 -27.14
N LYS A 11 -14.30 26.84 -26.81
CA LYS A 11 -13.09 26.09 -27.21
C LYS A 11 -13.13 24.63 -26.72
N GLN A 12 -13.70 24.40 -25.53
CA GLN A 12 -13.91 23.07 -25.00
C GLN A 12 -15.14 22.42 -25.67
N ALA A 13 -14.96 21.28 -26.28
CA ALA A 13 -16.03 20.52 -26.92
C ALA A 13 -17.17 20.20 -25.93
N GLY A 14 -18.43 20.29 -26.37
CA GLY A 14 -19.60 20.02 -25.54
C GLY A 14 -19.94 21.14 -24.54
N ARG A 15 -19.35 22.34 -24.68
CA ARG A 15 -19.69 23.51 -23.85
C ARG A 15 -20.13 24.68 -24.72
N TYR A 16 -21.09 25.44 -24.19
CA TYR A 16 -21.73 26.56 -24.87
C TYR A 16 -21.72 27.81 -23.98
N SER A 17 -21.51 28.95 -24.58
CA SER A 17 -21.64 30.27 -23.96
C SER A 17 -23.06 30.79 -24.21
N ILE A 18 -23.70 31.31 -23.18
CA ILE A 18 -25.05 31.91 -23.22
C ILE A 18 -24.90 33.41 -22.96
N ASP A 19 -25.37 34.22 -23.93
CA ASP A 19 -25.50 35.65 -23.76
C ASP A 19 -26.95 35.99 -23.47
N LEU A 20 -27.18 36.80 -22.43
CA LEU A 20 -28.45 37.35 -22.06
C LEU A 20 -28.44 38.86 -22.33
N ASP A 21 -29.45 39.36 -23.03
CA ASP A 21 -29.59 40.80 -23.37
C ASP A 21 -28.31 41.38 -23.98
N ASN A 22 -27.67 40.61 -24.88
CA ASN A 22 -26.42 40.90 -25.59
C ASN A 22 -25.14 40.96 -24.73
N VAL A 23 -25.19 40.49 -23.48
CA VAL A 23 -24.03 40.39 -22.60
C VAL A 23 -23.77 38.91 -22.23
N PHE A 24 -22.50 38.50 -22.22
CA PHE A 24 -22.15 37.15 -21.75
C PHE A 24 -22.64 36.96 -20.32
N ALA A 25 -23.38 35.89 -20.06
CA ALA A 25 -23.97 35.60 -18.76
C ALA A 25 -23.33 34.37 -18.07
N PHE A 26 -23.19 33.27 -18.82
CA PHE A 26 -22.61 32.01 -18.26
C PHE A 26 -22.33 31.00 -19.39
N GLY A 27 -21.51 29.99 -19.03
CA GLY A 27 -21.27 28.82 -19.88
C GLY A 27 -22.01 27.59 -19.36
N VAL A 28 -22.48 26.71 -20.25
CA VAL A 28 -23.17 25.46 -19.90
C VAL A 28 -22.64 24.28 -20.69
N ALA A 29 -22.74 23.07 -20.11
CA ALA A 29 -22.55 21.82 -20.83
C ALA A 29 -23.72 21.57 -21.80
N GLU A 30 -23.47 20.83 -22.87
CA GLU A 30 -24.50 20.45 -23.85
C GLU A 30 -25.70 19.75 -23.20
N SER A 31 -25.44 18.85 -22.26
CA SER A 31 -26.49 18.17 -21.49
C SER A 31 -27.43 19.12 -20.74
N ILE A 32 -26.90 20.23 -20.22
CA ILE A 32 -27.66 21.27 -19.53
C ILE A 32 -28.42 22.12 -20.53
N LEU A 33 -27.80 22.46 -21.66
CA LEU A 33 -28.48 23.17 -22.75
C LEU A 33 -29.71 22.41 -23.22
N ILE A 34 -29.58 21.08 -23.42
CA ILE A 34 -30.70 20.19 -23.81
C ILE A 34 -31.72 20.06 -22.70
N LYS A 35 -31.26 19.75 -21.46
CA LYS A 35 -32.15 19.58 -20.29
C LYS A 35 -33.10 20.74 -20.09
N TYR A 36 -32.59 21.95 -20.23
CA TYR A 36 -33.36 23.16 -20.05
C TYR A 36 -33.94 23.74 -21.34
N GLY A 37 -33.71 23.09 -22.49
CA GLY A 37 -34.21 23.55 -23.80
C GLY A 37 -33.79 25.01 -24.08
N LEU A 38 -32.50 25.34 -23.78
CA LEU A 38 -32.01 26.71 -23.99
C LEU A 38 -31.90 27.02 -25.46
N ALA A 39 -32.64 28.03 -25.93
CA ALA A 39 -32.68 28.45 -27.32
C ALA A 39 -32.67 29.97 -27.41
N LYS A 40 -32.21 30.53 -28.52
CA LYS A 40 -32.26 31.97 -28.81
C LYS A 40 -33.69 32.43 -28.75
N GLY A 41 -33.91 33.53 -28.04
CA GLY A 41 -35.24 34.15 -27.85
C GLY A 41 -35.96 33.69 -26.58
N ARG A 42 -35.52 32.62 -25.90
CA ARG A 42 -36.10 32.17 -24.63
C ARG A 42 -35.81 33.16 -23.52
N GLU A 43 -36.83 33.43 -22.70
CA GLU A 43 -36.74 34.27 -21.52
C GLU A 43 -36.46 33.42 -20.25
N LEU A 44 -35.58 33.91 -19.41
CA LEU A 44 -35.17 33.28 -18.16
C LEU A 44 -35.35 34.28 -17.02
N ASP A 45 -35.94 33.83 -15.91
CA ASP A 45 -35.89 34.56 -14.65
C ASP A 45 -34.59 34.27 -13.86
N ASP A 46 -34.33 35.05 -12.83
CA ASP A 46 -33.09 34.92 -12.04
C ASP A 46 -33.04 33.60 -11.26
N ALA A 47 -34.20 33.04 -10.85
CA ALA A 47 -34.29 31.75 -10.17
C ALA A 47 -33.89 30.61 -11.11
N LEU A 48 -34.41 30.60 -12.33
CA LEU A 48 -34.04 29.59 -13.35
C LEU A 48 -32.60 29.71 -13.78
N ILE A 49 -32.07 30.95 -13.91
CA ILE A 49 -30.63 31.15 -14.19
C ILE A 49 -29.77 30.57 -13.06
N ALA A 50 -30.11 30.78 -11.79
CA ALA A 50 -29.42 30.21 -10.66
C ALA A 50 -29.45 28.67 -10.69
N GLN A 51 -30.61 28.07 -10.98
CA GLN A 51 -30.77 26.61 -11.11
C GLN A 51 -29.92 26.03 -12.25
N ILE A 52 -29.91 26.69 -13.42
CA ILE A 52 -29.10 26.28 -14.57
C ILE A 52 -27.59 26.29 -14.21
N LYS A 53 -27.12 27.35 -13.56
CA LYS A 53 -25.72 27.46 -13.12
C LYS A 53 -25.36 26.39 -12.10
N TYR A 54 -26.28 26.09 -11.16
CA TYR A 54 -26.06 25.02 -10.17
C TYR A 54 -25.96 23.64 -10.83
N ASP A 55 -26.88 23.33 -11.74
CA ASP A 55 -26.88 22.06 -12.46
C ASP A 55 -25.64 21.92 -13.38
N ASP A 56 -25.19 23.02 -14.00
CA ASP A 56 -23.95 23.02 -14.79
C ASP A 56 -22.72 22.77 -13.91
N ALA A 57 -22.69 23.34 -12.71
CA ALA A 57 -21.62 23.07 -11.75
C ALA A 57 -21.58 21.59 -11.34
N ILE A 58 -22.76 20.95 -11.12
CA ILE A 58 -22.84 19.50 -10.88
C ILE A 58 -22.34 18.72 -12.10
N ALA A 59 -22.77 19.06 -13.32
CA ALA A 59 -22.35 18.37 -14.53
C ALA A 59 -20.81 18.45 -14.75
N LYS A 60 -20.22 19.61 -14.49
CA LYS A 60 -18.76 19.82 -14.54
C LYS A 60 -18.04 18.99 -13.50
N ALA A 61 -18.50 18.99 -12.26
CA ALA A 61 -17.91 18.22 -11.17
C ALA A 61 -18.05 16.72 -11.39
N LEU A 62 -19.20 16.26 -11.90
CA LEU A 62 -19.44 14.85 -12.27
C LEU A 62 -18.46 14.39 -13.35
N ASN A 63 -18.26 15.18 -14.39
CA ASN A 63 -17.28 14.85 -15.46
C ASN A 63 -15.85 14.76 -14.91
N THR A 64 -15.48 15.64 -13.99
CA THR A 64 -14.19 15.57 -13.28
C THR A 64 -14.06 14.27 -12.49
N ALA A 65 -15.08 13.88 -11.77
CA ALA A 65 -15.07 12.64 -10.98
C ALA A 65 -15.04 11.40 -11.86
N LEU A 66 -15.80 11.38 -12.96
CA LEU A 66 -15.77 10.27 -13.92
C LEU A 66 -14.40 10.10 -14.59
N ASN A 67 -13.76 11.20 -14.98
CA ASN A 67 -12.39 11.15 -15.50
C ASN A 67 -11.39 10.61 -14.46
N TYR A 68 -11.55 10.97 -13.18
CA TYR A 68 -10.72 10.46 -12.10
C TYR A 68 -10.93 8.97 -11.83
N LEU A 69 -12.17 8.49 -11.95
CA LEU A 69 -12.55 7.08 -11.84
C LEU A 69 -12.09 6.25 -13.04
N GLY A 70 -11.95 6.84 -14.23
CA GLY A 70 -11.49 6.17 -15.43
C GLY A 70 -10.07 5.58 -15.31
N HIS A 71 -9.26 6.05 -14.38
CA HIS A 71 -7.89 5.56 -14.18
C HIS A 71 -7.77 4.45 -13.13
N ALA A 72 -8.65 4.41 -12.13
CA ALA A 72 -8.64 3.39 -11.06
C ALA A 72 -9.91 3.49 -10.21
N LEU A 73 -10.22 2.40 -9.48
CA LEU A 73 -11.22 2.44 -8.42
C LEU A 73 -10.85 3.49 -7.37
N ARG A 74 -11.83 4.26 -6.91
CA ARG A 74 -11.69 5.32 -5.91
C ARG A 74 -12.74 5.19 -4.83
N THR A 75 -12.36 5.56 -3.61
CA THR A 75 -13.31 5.68 -2.50
C THR A 75 -14.09 7.00 -2.58
N GLU A 76 -15.21 7.06 -1.88
CA GLU A 76 -15.97 8.29 -1.69
C GLU A 76 -15.08 9.43 -1.19
N LYS A 77 -14.28 9.18 -0.15
CA LYS A 77 -13.33 10.16 0.41
C LYS A 77 -12.35 10.69 -0.63
N GLN A 78 -11.81 9.82 -1.49
CA GLN A 78 -10.86 10.24 -2.52
C GLN A 78 -11.51 11.11 -3.59
N ILE A 79 -12.78 10.84 -3.94
CA ILE A 79 -13.53 11.67 -4.88
C ILE A 79 -13.85 13.02 -4.25
N ARG A 80 -14.33 13.05 -2.99
CA ARG A 80 -14.54 14.29 -2.25
C ARG A 80 -13.28 15.16 -2.23
N GLN A 81 -12.15 14.57 -1.88
CA GLN A 81 -10.87 15.28 -1.88
C GLN A 81 -10.54 15.86 -3.26
N LYS A 82 -10.71 15.06 -4.32
CA LYS A 82 -10.46 15.52 -5.70
C LYS A 82 -11.34 16.71 -6.10
N LEU A 83 -12.61 16.69 -5.68
CA LEU A 83 -13.55 17.78 -5.95
C LEU A 83 -13.25 19.01 -5.07
N SER A 84 -12.87 18.80 -3.80
CA SER A 84 -12.46 19.88 -2.89
C SER A 84 -11.22 20.62 -3.40
N ASP A 85 -10.25 19.89 -3.95
CA ASP A 85 -9.03 20.47 -4.57
C ASP A 85 -9.38 21.40 -5.76
N GLN A 86 -10.55 21.24 -6.35
CA GLN A 86 -11.11 22.10 -7.41
C GLN A 86 -12.11 23.14 -6.89
N GLN A 87 -12.17 23.34 -5.58
CA GLN A 87 -13.05 24.32 -4.92
C GLN A 87 -14.55 24.07 -5.18
N VAL A 88 -14.93 22.82 -5.43
CA VAL A 88 -16.34 22.41 -5.55
C VAL A 88 -16.96 22.43 -4.15
N THR A 89 -18.13 23.08 -4.00
CA THR A 89 -18.84 23.18 -2.72
C THR A 89 -19.36 21.81 -2.25
N GLU A 90 -19.53 21.62 -0.95
CA GLU A 90 -20.00 20.35 -0.36
C GLU A 90 -21.36 19.91 -0.92
N ALA A 91 -22.30 20.84 -1.09
CA ALA A 91 -23.61 20.54 -1.66
C ALA A 91 -23.51 19.94 -3.08
N ILE A 92 -22.58 20.43 -3.90
CA ILE A 92 -22.34 19.87 -5.24
C ILE A 92 -21.61 18.52 -5.14
N GLN A 93 -20.65 18.39 -4.22
CA GLN A 93 -19.99 17.11 -3.97
C GLN A 93 -20.98 16.01 -3.58
N ASP A 94 -21.92 16.33 -2.69
CA ASP A 94 -22.97 15.40 -2.25
C ASP A 94 -23.86 14.96 -3.41
N ALA A 95 -24.30 15.91 -4.23
CA ALA A 95 -25.12 15.61 -5.41
C ALA A 95 -24.36 14.72 -6.42
N VAL A 96 -23.06 14.99 -6.66
CA VAL A 96 -22.21 14.19 -7.54
C VAL A 96 -22.01 12.78 -6.97
N LEU A 97 -21.72 12.65 -5.69
CA LEU A 97 -21.49 11.35 -5.04
C LEU A 97 -22.76 10.49 -5.02
N ALA A 98 -23.92 11.09 -4.72
CA ALA A 98 -25.20 10.41 -4.83
C ALA A 98 -25.38 9.83 -6.23
N ARG A 99 -25.16 10.65 -7.26
CA ARG A 99 -25.27 10.21 -8.66
C ARG A 99 -24.29 9.11 -9.04
N LEU A 100 -23.03 9.19 -8.57
CA LEU A 100 -22.03 8.16 -8.82
C LEU A 100 -22.35 6.84 -8.13
N LYS A 101 -22.93 6.89 -6.92
CA LYS A 101 -23.42 5.70 -6.19
C LYS A 101 -24.60 5.05 -6.91
N ASP A 102 -25.60 5.84 -7.34
CA ASP A 102 -26.75 5.35 -8.09
C ASP A 102 -26.34 4.65 -9.40
N LEU A 103 -25.28 5.15 -10.04
CA LEU A 103 -24.70 4.56 -11.24
C LEU A 103 -23.76 3.38 -10.98
N GLY A 104 -23.48 3.05 -9.71
CA GLY A 104 -22.59 1.97 -9.31
C GLY A 104 -21.09 2.25 -9.54
N TYR A 105 -20.70 3.51 -9.80
CA TYR A 105 -19.29 3.88 -9.99
C TYR A 105 -18.52 4.04 -8.68
N VAL A 106 -19.21 4.23 -7.55
CA VAL A 106 -18.63 4.42 -6.23
C VAL A 106 -19.26 3.43 -5.26
N ASP A 107 -18.45 2.51 -4.79
CA ASP A 107 -18.82 1.51 -3.80
C ASP A 107 -17.55 1.19 -2.97
N ASP A 108 -17.50 1.69 -1.74
CA ASP A 108 -16.37 1.54 -0.85
C ASP A 108 -16.20 0.08 -0.37
N PHE A 109 -17.27 -0.72 -0.34
CA PHE A 109 -17.17 -2.15 -0.05
C PHE A 109 -16.49 -2.90 -1.20
N ASN A 110 -16.92 -2.66 -2.42
CA ASN A 110 -16.30 -3.24 -3.62
C ASN A 110 -14.83 -2.80 -3.75
N TYR A 111 -14.54 -1.51 -3.48
CA TYR A 111 -13.16 -1.01 -3.40
C TYR A 111 -12.34 -1.81 -2.40
N ALA A 112 -12.82 -1.99 -1.16
CA ALA A 112 -12.11 -2.73 -0.11
C ALA A 112 -11.84 -4.18 -0.52
N LYS A 113 -12.82 -4.87 -1.09
CA LYS A 113 -12.71 -6.25 -1.58
C LYS A 113 -11.61 -6.39 -2.63
N HIS A 114 -11.61 -5.50 -3.63
CA HIS A 114 -10.59 -5.49 -4.68
C HIS A 114 -9.20 -5.11 -4.13
N TYR A 115 -9.13 -4.20 -3.18
CA TYR A 115 -7.89 -3.82 -2.52
C TYR A 115 -7.27 -5.01 -1.76
N VAL A 116 -8.07 -5.74 -0.96
CA VAL A 116 -7.62 -6.96 -0.26
C VAL A 116 -7.10 -7.99 -1.25
N ALA A 117 -7.87 -8.32 -2.30
CA ALA A 117 -7.46 -9.28 -3.32
C ALA A 117 -6.15 -8.89 -4.02
N THR A 118 -6.00 -7.59 -4.34
CA THR A 118 -4.77 -7.06 -4.97
C THR A 118 -3.56 -7.18 -4.03
N LYS A 119 -3.74 -6.83 -2.74
CA LYS A 119 -2.64 -6.91 -1.76
C LYS A 119 -2.23 -8.35 -1.44
N LYS A 120 -3.16 -9.29 -1.45
CA LYS A 120 -2.84 -10.73 -1.32
C LYS A 120 -1.92 -11.20 -2.46
N ARG A 121 -2.19 -10.80 -3.69
CA ARG A 121 -1.56 -11.33 -4.90
C ARG A 121 -0.34 -10.55 -5.37
N LEU A 122 -0.44 -9.23 -5.52
CA LEU A 122 0.58 -8.43 -6.19
C LEU A 122 1.58 -7.77 -5.23
N SER A 123 1.17 -7.46 -4.02
CA SER A 123 2.01 -6.79 -3.02
C SER A 123 1.65 -7.30 -1.63
N PRO A 124 2.05 -8.56 -1.31
CA PRO A 124 1.60 -9.26 -0.12
C PRO A 124 1.71 -8.44 1.16
N LYS A 125 0.57 -8.24 1.83
CA LYS A 125 0.41 -7.55 3.10
C LYS A 125 -0.53 -8.34 4.00
N GLY A 126 -0.30 -8.28 5.29
CA GLY A 126 -1.20 -8.85 6.29
C GLY A 126 -2.42 -7.95 6.55
N PRO A 127 -3.44 -8.50 7.22
CA PRO A 127 -4.71 -7.82 7.49
C PRO A 127 -4.58 -6.47 8.18
N VAL A 128 -3.64 -6.33 9.13
CA VAL A 128 -3.44 -5.09 9.88
C VAL A 128 -3.02 -3.94 8.96
N THR A 129 -2.01 -4.17 8.11
CA THR A 129 -1.54 -3.13 7.16
C THR A 129 -2.61 -2.80 6.12
N ILE A 130 -3.39 -3.80 5.67
CA ILE A 130 -4.50 -3.59 4.73
C ILE A 130 -5.60 -2.77 5.39
N SER A 131 -5.99 -3.11 6.62
CA SER A 131 -7.00 -2.35 7.39
C SER A 131 -6.63 -0.88 7.54
N LEU A 132 -5.40 -0.61 7.97
CA LEU A 132 -4.90 0.77 8.12
C LEU A 132 -4.97 1.56 6.81
N ALA A 133 -4.56 0.94 5.70
CA ALA A 133 -4.60 1.59 4.39
C ALA A 133 -6.05 1.88 3.94
N LEU A 134 -6.99 0.96 4.18
CA LEU A 134 -8.40 1.16 3.87
C LEU A 134 -9.04 2.25 4.75
N GLN A 135 -8.71 2.30 6.05
CA GLN A 135 -9.13 3.39 6.94
C GLN A 135 -8.61 4.75 6.46
N GLN A 136 -7.34 4.83 6.07
CA GLN A 136 -6.76 6.04 5.50
C GLN A 136 -7.47 6.47 4.21
N ALA A 137 -7.86 5.49 3.39
CA ALA A 137 -8.64 5.75 2.18
C ALA A 137 -10.10 6.16 2.47
N GLY A 138 -10.55 6.12 3.73
CA GLY A 138 -11.88 6.54 4.15
C GLY A 138 -12.96 5.47 4.03
N VAL A 139 -12.57 4.20 3.84
CA VAL A 139 -13.50 3.09 3.78
C VAL A 139 -14.17 2.88 5.15
N PRO A 140 -15.49 2.71 5.24
CA PRO A 140 -16.19 2.44 6.48
C PRO A 140 -15.72 1.16 7.18
N ALA A 141 -15.67 1.15 8.52
CA ALA A 141 -15.18 0.02 9.31
C ALA A 141 -15.93 -1.30 9.00
N SER A 142 -17.24 -1.22 8.77
CA SER A 142 -18.04 -2.39 8.39
C SER A 142 -17.60 -3.01 7.06
N ALA A 143 -17.30 -2.19 6.05
CA ALA A 143 -16.80 -2.64 4.75
C ALA A 143 -15.39 -3.23 4.87
N ILE A 144 -14.52 -2.64 5.71
CA ILE A 144 -13.18 -3.18 5.99
C ILE A 144 -13.29 -4.57 6.62
N THR A 145 -14.13 -4.72 7.65
CA THR A 145 -14.32 -6.00 8.34
C THR A 145 -14.83 -7.09 7.39
N GLN A 146 -15.84 -6.78 6.57
CA GLN A 146 -16.36 -7.72 5.59
C GLN A 146 -15.33 -8.09 4.52
N ALA A 147 -14.59 -7.11 4.00
CA ALA A 147 -13.55 -7.36 3.01
C ALA A 147 -12.42 -8.23 3.58
N LEU A 148 -11.97 -7.95 4.82
CA LEU A 148 -10.91 -8.72 5.49
C LEU A 148 -11.37 -10.14 5.87
N ALA A 149 -12.65 -10.38 6.11
CA ALA A 149 -13.19 -11.74 6.34
C ALA A 149 -12.92 -12.68 5.15
N THR A 150 -12.72 -12.13 3.94
CA THR A 150 -12.32 -12.92 2.76
C THR A 150 -10.83 -13.32 2.75
N TYR A 151 -10.03 -12.81 3.69
CA TYR A 151 -8.61 -13.16 3.84
C TYR A 151 -8.46 -14.18 4.97
N THR A 152 -8.80 -15.43 4.67
CA THR A 152 -8.83 -16.55 5.63
C THR A 152 -7.45 -16.80 6.25
N THR A 153 -7.43 -17.44 7.42
CA THR A 153 -6.20 -17.87 8.10
C THR A 153 -5.33 -18.74 7.20
N ALA A 154 -5.93 -19.68 6.46
CA ALA A 154 -5.20 -20.53 5.53
C ALA A 154 -4.50 -19.73 4.43
N GLU A 155 -5.18 -18.72 3.86
CA GLU A 155 -4.56 -17.83 2.86
C GLU A 155 -3.48 -16.94 3.47
N GLN A 156 -3.64 -16.49 4.72
CA GLN A 156 -2.61 -15.71 5.42
C GLN A 156 -1.35 -16.56 5.64
N LEU A 157 -1.49 -17.81 6.03
CA LEU A 157 -0.37 -18.75 6.16
C LEU A 157 0.33 -18.95 4.81
N ALA A 158 -0.41 -19.26 3.74
CA ALA A 158 0.16 -19.48 2.41
C ALA A 158 0.89 -18.25 1.86
N VAL A 159 0.30 -17.06 2.01
CA VAL A 159 0.95 -15.79 1.60
C VAL A 159 2.16 -15.47 2.47
N GLY A 160 2.06 -15.72 3.78
CA GLY A 160 3.14 -15.56 4.74
C GLY A 160 4.33 -16.48 4.43
N GLU A 161 4.06 -17.74 4.09
CA GLU A 161 5.09 -18.72 3.71
C GLU A 161 5.87 -18.28 2.47
N GLN A 162 5.19 -17.87 1.42
CA GLN A 162 5.87 -17.36 0.22
C GLN A 162 6.79 -16.17 0.51
N LEU A 163 6.36 -15.27 1.42
CA LEU A 163 7.19 -14.15 1.87
C LEU A 163 8.37 -14.63 2.72
N ALA A 164 8.12 -15.55 3.63
CA ALA A 164 9.13 -16.08 4.54
C ALA A 164 10.23 -16.83 3.79
N LEU A 165 9.90 -17.61 2.77
CA LEU A 165 10.88 -18.28 1.90
C LEU A 165 11.80 -17.29 1.18
N LYS A 166 11.25 -16.19 0.65
CA LYS A 166 12.06 -15.11 0.03
C LYS A 166 12.96 -14.42 1.07
N LEU A 167 12.46 -14.22 2.29
CA LEU A 167 13.23 -13.63 3.38
C LEU A 167 14.29 -14.59 3.88
N ALA A 168 14.03 -15.89 3.95
CA ALA A 168 15.01 -16.91 4.32
C ALA A 168 16.21 -16.92 3.37
N GLN A 169 15.99 -16.79 2.07
CA GLN A 169 17.05 -16.62 1.08
C GLN A 169 17.86 -15.33 1.31
N ARG A 170 17.17 -14.23 1.62
CA ARG A 170 17.84 -12.95 1.91
C ARG A 170 18.72 -13.01 3.17
N TYR A 171 18.27 -13.75 4.18
CA TYR A 171 18.96 -13.90 5.47
C TYR A 171 19.82 -15.17 5.54
N GLN A 172 20.16 -15.79 4.44
CA GLN A 172 20.93 -17.06 4.38
C GLN A 172 22.28 -17.03 5.12
N ARG A 173 22.85 -15.84 5.36
CA ARG A 173 24.13 -15.65 6.06
C ARG A 173 24.00 -15.48 7.58
N GLU A 174 22.79 -15.45 8.08
CA GLU A 174 22.50 -15.31 9.50
C GLU A 174 22.43 -16.69 10.17
N ALA A 175 22.62 -16.73 11.50
CA ALA A 175 22.32 -17.91 12.28
C ALA A 175 20.83 -18.26 12.18
N THR A 176 20.48 -19.56 12.19
CA THR A 176 19.09 -20.01 12.02
C THR A 176 18.11 -19.33 12.99
N ARG A 177 18.48 -19.22 14.26
CA ARG A 177 17.66 -18.51 15.26
C ARG A 177 17.46 -17.03 14.92
N ALA A 178 18.50 -16.33 14.52
CA ALA A 178 18.42 -14.92 14.13
C ALA A 178 17.60 -14.74 12.84
N LYS A 179 17.78 -15.65 11.87
CA LYS A 179 17.01 -15.72 10.62
C LYS A 179 15.51 -15.84 10.92
N GLN A 180 15.12 -16.80 11.75
CA GLN A 180 13.73 -17.01 12.17
C GLN A 180 13.13 -15.76 12.81
N GLN A 181 13.84 -15.15 13.78
CA GLN A 181 13.38 -13.92 14.43
C GLN A 181 13.21 -12.76 13.45
N LYS A 182 14.14 -12.56 12.53
CA LYS A 182 14.06 -11.53 11.49
C LYS A 182 12.88 -11.75 10.54
N ILE A 183 12.58 -13.01 10.19
CA ILE A 183 11.43 -13.35 9.36
C ILE A 183 10.13 -13.03 10.09
N VAL A 184 9.99 -13.45 11.36
CA VAL A 184 8.81 -13.11 12.18
C VAL A 184 8.61 -11.60 12.24
N GLN A 185 9.66 -10.83 12.58
CA GLN A 185 9.59 -9.38 12.63
C GLN A 185 9.16 -8.77 11.29
N ALA A 186 9.72 -9.26 10.19
CA ALA A 186 9.39 -8.75 8.86
C ALA A 186 7.94 -9.06 8.46
N LEU A 187 7.40 -10.22 8.82
CA LEU A 187 6.00 -10.56 8.60
C LEU A 187 5.06 -9.69 9.45
N VAL A 188 5.40 -9.46 10.72
CA VAL A 188 4.63 -8.56 11.59
C VAL A 188 4.65 -7.13 11.05
N GLN A 189 5.79 -6.62 10.59
CA GLN A 189 5.89 -5.31 9.94
C GLN A 189 5.06 -5.21 8.64
N LYS A 190 4.85 -6.35 7.97
CA LYS A 190 3.96 -6.42 6.81
C LYS A 190 2.48 -6.52 7.19
N GLY A 191 2.17 -6.59 8.49
CA GLY A 191 0.81 -6.57 9.02
C GLY A 191 0.18 -7.95 9.24
N PHE A 192 0.97 -9.03 9.26
CA PHE A 192 0.50 -10.31 9.77
C PHE A 192 0.50 -10.30 11.31
N SER A 193 -0.41 -11.03 11.94
CA SER A 193 -0.38 -11.20 13.39
C SER A 193 0.88 -11.98 13.81
N PHE A 194 1.29 -11.79 15.07
CA PHE A 194 2.44 -12.52 15.61
C PHE A 194 2.25 -14.04 15.54
N ASP A 195 1.03 -14.52 15.85
CA ASP A 195 0.69 -15.94 15.81
C ASP A 195 0.81 -16.52 14.39
N ILE A 196 0.30 -15.82 13.40
CA ILE A 196 0.46 -16.20 11.98
C ILE A 196 1.94 -16.19 11.58
N ALA A 197 2.69 -15.17 11.97
CA ALA A 197 4.11 -15.08 11.65
C ALA A 197 4.93 -16.22 12.28
N GLN A 198 4.63 -16.59 13.53
CA GLN A 198 5.25 -17.75 14.19
C GLN A 198 4.84 -19.05 13.54
N ALA A 199 3.55 -19.26 13.26
CA ALA A 199 3.06 -20.47 12.61
C ALA A 199 3.71 -20.67 11.22
N VAL A 200 3.85 -19.60 10.45
CA VAL A 200 4.56 -19.62 9.15
C VAL A 200 6.02 -20.07 9.33
N VAL A 201 6.74 -19.48 10.27
CA VAL A 201 8.16 -19.82 10.50
C VAL A 201 8.32 -21.25 11.00
N ALA A 202 7.40 -21.73 11.82
CA ALA A 202 7.40 -23.12 12.31
C ALA A 202 7.19 -24.17 11.21
N GLN A 203 6.56 -23.81 10.09
CA GLN A 203 6.33 -24.70 8.94
C GLN A 203 7.52 -24.78 7.99
N ILE A 204 8.47 -23.83 8.09
CA ILE A 204 9.65 -23.80 7.20
C ILE A 204 10.70 -24.75 7.77
N ASP A 205 11.14 -25.69 6.93
CA ASP A 205 12.27 -26.56 7.27
C ASP A 205 13.58 -25.78 7.11
N PHE A 206 14.21 -25.48 8.24
CA PHE A 206 15.55 -24.90 8.31
C PHE A 206 16.63 -25.97 8.55
N ALA A 207 16.28 -27.24 8.68
CA ALA A 207 17.25 -28.33 8.98
C ALA A 207 18.21 -28.57 7.81
N ASN A 208 17.78 -28.35 6.57
CA ASN A 208 18.62 -28.44 5.38
C ASN A 208 19.69 -27.33 5.29
N ASP A 209 19.69 -26.38 6.23
CA ASP A 209 20.65 -25.28 6.30
C ASP A 209 21.88 -25.60 7.19
N ALA A 210 22.00 -26.80 7.76
CA ALA A 210 23.06 -27.14 8.72
C ALA A 210 24.47 -26.90 8.16
N ASP A 211 24.75 -27.33 6.92
CA ASP A 211 26.04 -27.08 6.26
C ASP A 211 26.24 -25.58 5.99
N THR A 212 25.20 -24.89 5.62
CA THR A 212 25.20 -23.43 5.42
C THR A 212 25.45 -22.70 6.74
N GLU A 213 24.83 -23.13 7.83
CA GLU A 213 25.01 -22.53 9.15
C GLU A 213 26.44 -22.77 9.67
N ARG A 214 26.97 -23.98 9.49
CA ARG A 214 28.36 -24.29 9.79
C ARG A 214 29.34 -23.38 9.02
N ALA A 215 29.17 -23.26 7.72
CA ALA A 215 29.99 -22.36 6.90
C ALA A 215 29.86 -20.89 7.32
N ASN A 216 28.69 -20.47 7.71
CA ASN A 216 28.43 -19.09 8.17
C ASN A 216 29.09 -18.79 9.51
N VAL A 217 28.99 -19.70 10.49
CA VAL A 217 29.60 -19.48 11.80
C VAL A 217 31.12 -19.46 11.70
N ILE A 218 31.73 -20.37 10.92
CA ILE A 218 33.19 -20.41 10.69
C ILE A 218 33.65 -19.09 10.05
N ARG A 219 33.03 -18.66 8.97
CA ARG A 219 33.37 -17.38 8.31
C ARG A 219 33.22 -16.17 9.23
N GLN A 220 32.23 -16.17 10.14
CA GLN A 220 32.09 -15.09 11.11
C GLN A 220 33.12 -15.20 12.23
N ALA A 221 33.45 -16.41 12.67
CA ALA A 221 34.50 -16.65 13.63
C ALA A 221 35.85 -16.13 13.09
N GLU A 222 36.25 -16.48 11.86
CA GLU A 222 37.49 -16.02 11.21
C GLU A 222 37.58 -14.47 11.20
N ARG A 223 36.50 -13.79 10.82
CA ARG A 223 36.46 -12.31 10.84
C ARG A 223 36.60 -11.72 12.24
N LEU A 224 35.98 -12.35 13.22
CA LEU A 224 36.09 -11.89 14.61
C LEU A 224 37.44 -12.24 15.19
N TRP A 225 37.97 -13.41 14.86
CA TRP A 225 39.30 -13.86 15.26
C TRP A 225 40.41 -12.93 14.77
N TYR A 226 40.37 -12.54 13.50
CA TYR A 226 41.27 -11.54 12.94
C TYR A 226 41.09 -10.17 13.59
N ARG A 227 39.84 -9.74 13.88
CA ARG A 227 39.56 -8.48 14.55
C ARG A 227 40.19 -8.38 15.94
N TYR A 228 40.22 -9.47 16.68
CA TYR A 228 40.75 -9.52 18.04
C TYR A 228 42.17 -10.06 18.11
N ARG A 229 42.95 -10.03 17.03
CA ARG A 229 44.34 -10.57 16.97
C ARG A 229 45.31 -9.93 17.95
N ASN A 230 45.05 -8.71 18.43
CA ASN A 230 45.92 -7.98 19.38
C ASN A 230 45.55 -8.23 20.86
N VAL A 231 44.74 -9.24 21.16
CA VAL A 231 44.26 -9.59 22.49
C VAL A 231 44.78 -10.99 22.83
N ALA A 232 45.04 -11.25 24.12
CA ALA A 232 45.50 -12.57 24.56
C ALA A 232 44.50 -13.68 24.15
N ASP A 233 44.99 -14.86 23.80
CA ASP A 233 44.20 -15.92 23.17
C ASP A 233 42.98 -16.36 23.98
N SER A 234 43.10 -16.45 25.31
CA SER A 234 41.98 -16.79 26.17
C SER A 234 40.87 -15.71 26.14
N GLU A 235 41.26 -14.45 26.11
CA GLU A 235 40.32 -13.32 26.02
C GLU A 235 39.78 -13.21 24.58
N ARG A 236 40.57 -13.48 23.57
CA ARG A 236 40.19 -13.55 22.15
C ARG A 236 39.10 -14.59 21.93
N GLN A 237 39.30 -15.80 22.42
CA GLN A 237 38.32 -16.89 22.38
C GLN A 237 36.98 -16.46 23.07
N TYR A 238 37.06 -15.89 24.27
CA TYR A 238 35.90 -15.43 25.02
C TYR A 238 35.12 -14.36 24.26
N LYS A 239 35.80 -13.38 23.71
CA LYS A 239 35.18 -12.30 22.91
C LYS A 239 34.49 -12.83 21.65
N VAL A 240 35.15 -13.74 20.93
CA VAL A 240 34.57 -14.36 19.72
C VAL A 240 33.35 -15.20 20.08
N LYS A 241 33.47 -16.06 21.10
CA LYS A 241 32.36 -16.90 21.61
C LYS A 241 31.11 -16.04 21.94
N ASN A 242 31.30 -15.00 22.72
CA ASN A 242 30.19 -14.10 23.11
C ASN A 242 29.55 -13.38 21.93
N LYS A 243 30.35 -12.94 20.96
CA LYS A 243 29.82 -12.28 19.75
C LYS A 243 29.04 -13.23 18.87
N LEU A 244 29.49 -14.47 18.70
CA LEU A 244 28.78 -15.49 17.93
C LEU A 244 27.48 -15.91 18.61
N TYR A 245 27.51 -16.04 19.96
CA TYR A 245 26.31 -16.32 20.75
C TYR A 245 25.28 -15.19 20.63
N THR A 246 25.69 -13.94 20.72
CA THR A 246 24.83 -12.76 20.53
C THR A 246 24.22 -12.71 19.12
N LYS A 247 24.90 -13.27 18.11
CA LYS A 247 24.39 -13.39 16.74
C LYS A 247 23.41 -14.55 16.55
N GLY A 248 23.18 -15.36 17.59
CA GLY A 248 22.20 -16.43 17.61
C GLY A 248 22.69 -17.80 17.14
N PHE A 249 24.01 -18.00 17.01
CA PHE A 249 24.56 -19.33 16.75
C PHE A 249 24.45 -20.23 17.99
N SER A 250 24.25 -21.54 17.78
CA SER A 250 24.21 -22.51 18.85
C SER A 250 25.59 -22.71 19.47
N ALA A 251 25.64 -23.14 20.73
CA ALA A 251 26.89 -23.42 21.41
C ALA A 251 27.72 -24.46 20.65
N GLU A 252 27.08 -25.50 20.13
CA GLU A 252 27.73 -26.56 19.32
C GLU A 252 28.44 -25.99 18.09
N TRP A 253 27.75 -25.15 17.29
CA TRP A 253 28.36 -24.53 16.11
C TRP A 253 29.47 -23.52 16.45
N ILE A 254 29.33 -22.83 17.59
CA ILE A 254 30.36 -21.91 18.09
C ILE A 254 31.62 -22.65 18.47
N ASP A 255 31.47 -23.78 19.15
CA ASP A 255 32.64 -24.58 19.56
C ASP A 255 33.36 -25.19 18.34
N VAL A 256 32.64 -25.70 17.33
CA VAL A 256 33.20 -26.14 16.06
C VAL A 256 33.93 -24.98 15.35
N ALA A 257 33.36 -23.79 15.32
CA ALA A 257 34.01 -22.64 14.65
C ALA A 257 35.26 -22.18 15.39
N LEU A 258 35.25 -22.17 16.72
CA LEU A 258 36.43 -21.83 17.52
C LEU A 258 37.57 -22.84 17.34
N GLN A 259 37.29 -24.16 17.33
CA GLN A 259 38.26 -25.18 17.03
C GLN A 259 38.87 -24.96 15.64
N THR A 260 38.07 -24.68 14.64
CA THR A 260 38.54 -24.46 13.26
C THR A 260 39.48 -23.25 13.17
N VAL A 261 39.10 -22.10 13.77
CA VAL A 261 39.93 -20.89 13.66
C VAL A 261 41.21 -20.97 14.48
N THR A 262 41.22 -21.66 15.64
CA THR A 262 42.41 -21.86 16.43
C THR A 262 43.41 -22.82 15.75
N GLN A 263 42.92 -23.90 15.10
CA GLN A 263 43.76 -24.81 14.33
C GLN A 263 44.37 -24.10 13.12
N ASN A 264 43.64 -23.28 12.40
CA ASN A 264 44.14 -22.54 11.24
C ASN A 264 45.17 -21.48 11.65
N ASP A 265 44.99 -20.81 12.80
CA ASP A 265 45.92 -19.81 13.34
C ASP A 265 47.26 -20.48 13.71
N ALA A 266 47.22 -21.63 14.39
CA ALA A 266 48.41 -22.41 14.73
C ALA A 266 49.17 -22.89 13.49
N LEU A 267 48.48 -23.29 12.40
CA LEU A 267 49.12 -23.71 11.16
C LEU A 267 49.82 -22.56 10.40
N THR A 268 49.29 -21.34 10.52
CA THR A 268 49.91 -20.14 9.92
C THR A 268 51.15 -19.70 10.68
N GLU A 269 51.19 -19.84 12.01
CA GLU A 269 52.38 -19.53 12.83
C GLU A 269 53.54 -20.49 12.62
N PHE A 270 53.29 -21.76 12.20
CA PHE A 270 54.33 -22.72 11.87
C PHE A 270 54.89 -22.59 10.44
N SER A 271 54.29 -21.73 9.61
CA SER A 271 54.65 -21.57 8.20
C SER A 271 55.44 -20.28 7.91
N GLU A 272 55.62 -19.41 8.90
CA GLU A 272 56.52 -18.26 8.92
C GLU A 272 57.81 -18.56 9.68
#